data_9304c99e9356375d8ff1faa22d00e474
#
_entry.id   9304c99e9356375d8ff1faa22d00e474
#
_cell.length_a   1.000
_cell.length_b   1.000
_cell.length_c   1.000
_cell.angle_alpha   90.00
_cell.angle_beta   90.00
_cell.angle_gamma   90.00
#
_symmetry.space_group_name_H-M   'P 1'
#
loop_
_entity.id
_entity.type
_entity.pdbx_description
1 polymer ?
#
loop_
_entity_poly.entity_id
_entity_poly.type
_entity_poly.pdbx_seq_one_letter_code
_entity_poly.pdbx_strand_id
1 'polypeptide(L)'
;NLASVLYNKTEGGIKLLDINTLGVLYVVETGESIQSVEDLKGKTIYSTGKGTTPEFALNYILRENGIDPETDVTIEYKSEATEVAAALAETDDAIAVLPQPFVTTAMMQNDKLRIALSLTDEWDKLDNGSTLVTGVTIIRTDVLEENPAAVEKFLEEYEASINYTETNAEDVAKLIAQYEIVPKEPIALKALPGCNIHFIKGEEMKEKASGYLQVLFDADPKSVGGTLPDDAFYYTE
;
A
#
# COMPACT_ATOMS: atom_id res chain seq x y z
N ASN A 1 -4.59 -0.39 -7.57
CA ASN A 1 -4.67 -0.09 -9.02
C ASN A 1 -4.57 -1.33 -9.91
N LEU A 2 -3.70 -2.29 -9.61
CA LEU A 2 -3.50 -3.48 -10.47
C LEU A 2 -4.76 -4.32 -10.66
N ALA A 3 -5.67 -4.39 -9.69
CA ALA A 3 -6.95 -5.07 -9.83
C ALA A 3 -7.82 -4.44 -10.94
N SER A 4 -7.86 -3.09 -11.03
CA SER A 4 -8.54 -2.39 -12.12
C SER A 4 -7.91 -2.68 -13.48
N VAL A 5 -6.57 -2.66 -13.56
CA VAL A 5 -5.85 -3.03 -14.80
C VAL A 5 -6.20 -4.45 -15.24
N LEU A 6 -6.26 -5.40 -14.28
CA LEU A 6 -6.61 -6.79 -14.56
C LEU A 6 -8.07 -6.94 -14.98
N TYR A 7 -9.00 -6.26 -14.32
CA TYR A 7 -10.41 -6.22 -14.68
C TYR A 7 -10.60 -5.78 -16.14
N ASN A 8 -9.98 -4.67 -16.52
CA ASN A 8 -10.04 -4.15 -17.88
C ASN A 8 -9.45 -5.13 -18.90
N LYS A 9 -8.30 -5.75 -18.57
CA LYS A 9 -7.65 -6.73 -19.46
C LYS A 9 -8.43 -8.04 -19.62
N THR A 10 -9.20 -8.43 -18.63
CA THR A 10 -10.01 -9.66 -18.64
C THR A 10 -11.47 -9.42 -19.02
N GLU A 11 -11.81 -8.18 -19.39
CA GLU A 11 -13.18 -7.80 -19.79
C GLU A 11 -14.23 -8.20 -18.73
N GLY A 12 -13.93 -7.92 -17.44
CA GLY A 12 -14.82 -8.27 -16.33
C GLY A 12 -14.59 -9.67 -15.74
N GLY A 13 -13.49 -10.33 -16.10
CA GLY A 13 -13.19 -11.69 -15.63
C GLY A 13 -12.83 -11.83 -14.15
N ILE A 14 -12.79 -10.71 -13.39
CA ILE A 14 -12.56 -10.71 -11.94
C ILE A 14 -13.53 -9.77 -11.23
N LYS A 15 -13.69 -9.97 -9.91
CA LYS A 15 -14.37 -9.03 -9.00
C LYS A 15 -13.51 -8.71 -7.80
N LEU A 16 -13.70 -7.52 -7.24
CA LEU A 16 -13.10 -7.05 -5.99
C LEU A 16 -13.99 -7.49 -4.84
N LEU A 17 -13.45 -8.27 -3.89
CA LEU A 17 -14.19 -8.80 -2.74
C LEU A 17 -14.08 -7.91 -1.51
N ASP A 18 -12.87 -7.48 -1.20
CA ASP A 18 -12.58 -6.67 -0.02
C ASP A 18 -11.31 -5.81 -0.21
N ILE A 19 -11.17 -4.81 0.65
CA ILE A 19 -9.91 -4.13 0.92
C ILE A 19 -9.35 -4.76 2.19
N ASN A 20 -8.15 -5.34 2.08
CA ASN A 20 -7.48 -5.98 3.21
C ASN A 20 -6.32 -5.15 3.78
N THR A 21 -5.86 -4.13 3.05
CA THR A 21 -4.74 -3.30 3.47
C THR A 21 -4.95 -1.87 2.95
N LEU A 22 -4.99 -0.90 3.86
CA LEU A 22 -4.95 0.51 3.53
C LEU A 22 -3.51 0.96 3.26
N GLY A 23 -3.16 2.24 3.42
CA GLY A 23 -1.82 2.71 3.14
C GLY A 23 -0.78 2.14 4.11
N VAL A 24 0.33 1.64 3.56
CA VAL A 24 1.45 1.02 4.32
C VAL A 24 2.81 1.60 3.95
N LEU A 25 2.82 2.70 3.20
CA LEU A 25 4.01 3.33 2.65
C LEU A 25 4.49 4.46 3.55
N TYR A 26 5.79 4.50 3.79
CA TYR A 26 6.42 5.49 4.66
C TYR A 26 7.65 6.07 3.98
N VAL A 27 7.85 7.38 4.12
CA VAL A 27 9.13 8.03 3.86
C VAL A 27 10.02 7.78 5.07
N VAL A 28 11.17 7.18 4.84
CA VAL A 28 12.20 6.95 5.86
C VAL A 28 13.48 7.67 5.48
N GLU A 29 14.23 8.13 6.47
CA GLU A 29 15.53 8.77 6.27
C GLU A 29 16.55 8.41 7.34
N THR A 30 17.84 8.56 7.01
CA THR A 30 18.96 8.39 7.96
C THR A 30 19.39 9.71 8.59
N GLY A 31 18.61 10.76 8.45
CA GLY A 31 18.84 12.11 8.98
C GLY A 31 17.63 12.68 9.70
N GLU A 32 17.56 13.99 9.76
CA GLU A 32 16.44 14.74 10.34
C GLU A 32 16.01 15.90 9.42
N SER A 33 16.24 15.74 8.11
CA SER A 33 16.02 16.81 7.13
C SER A 33 14.57 16.89 6.64
N ILE A 34 13.79 15.82 6.76
CA ILE A 34 12.42 15.74 6.27
C ILE A 34 11.44 15.88 7.44
N GLN A 35 10.70 16.99 7.45
CA GLN A 35 9.64 17.28 8.42
C GLN A 35 8.28 17.43 7.74
N SER A 36 8.28 17.66 6.42
CA SER A 36 7.08 17.81 5.58
C SER A 36 7.36 17.31 4.17
N VAL A 37 6.32 17.23 3.33
CA VAL A 37 6.46 16.83 1.91
C VAL A 37 7.33 17.81 1.14
N GLU A 38 7.26 19.10 1.45
CA GLU A 38 8.02 20.16 0.79
C GLU A 38 9.53 19.98 0.94
N ASP A 39 9.99 19.36 2.03
CA ASP A 39 11.41 19.09 2.27
C ASP A 39 12.00 18.02 1.33
N LEU A 40 11.14 17.30 0.61
CA LEU A 40 11.55 16.33 -0.41
C LEU A 40 12.07 17.01 -1.69
N LYS A 41 11.78 18.30 -1.89
CA LYS A 41 12.23 19.03 -3.08
C LYS A 41 13.74 19.07 -3.17
N GLY A 42 14.27 18.72 -4.36
CA GLY A 42 15.71 18.64 -4.63
C GLY A 42 16.39 17.37 -4.08
N LYS A 43 15.64 16.44 -3.49
CA LYS A 43 16.20 15.23 -2.89
C LYS A 43 16.20 14.05 -3.87
N THR A 44 17.07 13.08 -3.55
CA THR A 44 17.01 11.73 -4.16
C THR A 44 16.25 10.81 -3.23
N ILE A 45 15.24 10.14 -3.76
CA ILE A 45 14.34 9.24 -3.03
C ILE A 45 14.48 7.84 -3.63
N TYR A 46 14.92 6.87 -2.83
CA TYR A 46 14.91 5.47 -3.23
C TYR A 46 13.53 4.86 -3.05
N SER A 47 13.05 4.07 -3.99
CA SER A 47 11.76 3.43 -3.92
C SER A 47 11.75 2.07 -4.62
N THR A 48 10.66 1.36 -4.50
CA THR A 48 10.33 0.15 -5.28
C THR A 48 9.00 0.35 -6.01
N GLY A 49 8.58 -0.63 -6.79
CA GLY A 49 7.23 -0.67 -7.33
C GLY A 49 6.92 0.36 -8.41
N LYS A 50 7.87 0.60 -9.32
CA LYS A 50 7.62 1.42 -10.52
C LYS A 50 6.42 0.87 -11.31
N GLY A 51 5.47 1.73 -11.68
CA GLY A 51 4.21 1.36 -12.34
C GLY A 51 3.14 0.81 -11.38
N THR A 52 3.34 0.92 -10.08
CA THR A 52 2.42 0.42 -9.06
C THR A 52 2.11 1.47 -7.98
N THR A 53 1.34 1.10 -6.96
CA THR A 53 0.89 1.99 -5.88
C THR A 53 2.00 2.89 -5.29
N PRO A 54 3.22 2.41 -4.97
CA PRO A 54 4.26 3.27 -4.41
C PRO A 54 4.61 4.48 -5.29
N GLU A 55 4.75 4.26 -6.61
CA GLU A 55 5.02 5.36 -7.54
C GLU A 55 3.85 6.33 -7.63
N PHE A 56 2.64 5.80 -7.85
CA PHE A 56 1.48 6.66 -8.06
C PHE A 56 1.12 7.46 -6.81
N ALA A 57 1.15 6.84 -5.63
CA ALA A 57 0.85 7.52 -4.38
C ALA A 57 1.88 8.62 -4.07
N LEU A 58 3.17 8.32 -4.20
CA LEU A 58 4.22 9.32 -3.99
C LEU A 58 4.10 10.47 -4.99
N ASN A 59 3.97 10.17 -6.27
CA ASN A 59 3.87 11.20 -7.33
C ASN A 59 2.64 12.09 -7.14
N TYR A 60 1.51 11.52 -6.74
CA TYR A 60 0.30 12.27 -6.47
C TYR A 60 0.51 13.23 -5.28
N ILE A 61 1.00 12.72 -4.14
CA ILE A 61 1.29 13.55 -2.95
C ILE A 61 2.28 14.68 -3.29
N LEU A 62 3.34 14.40 -4.04
CA LEU A 62 4.31 15.41 -4.46
C LEU A 62 3.64 16.52 -5.29
N ARG A 63 2.84 16.16 -6.30
CA ARG A 63 2.15 17.13 -7.17
C ARG A 63 1.17 18.01 -6.41
N GLU A 64 0.38 17.42 -5.51
CA GLU A 64 -0.58 18.18 -4.68
C GLU A 64 0.12 19.15 -3.71
N ASN A 65 1.40 18.91 -3.39
CA ASN A 65 2.25 19.81 -2.62
C ASN A 65 3.13 20.72 -3.51
N GLY A 66 2.83 20.82 -4.81
CA GLY A 66 3.53 21.72 -5.73
C GLY A 66 4.94 21.28 -6.12
N ILE A 67 5.24 20.00 -5.99
CA ILE A 67 6.52 19.38 -6.35
C ILE A 67 6.32 18.52 -7.60
N ASP A 68 7.01 18.84 -8.67
CA ASP A 68 7.01 18.01 -9.88
C ASP A 68 7.90 16.77 -9.68
N PRO A 69 7.33 15.54 -9.67
CA PRO A 69 8.13 14.34 -9.46
C PRO A 69 9.15 14.05 -10.57
N GLU A 70 9.04 14.69 -11.74
CA GLU A 70 9.97 14.50 -12.85
C GLU A 70 11.15 15.48 -12.85
N THR A 71 10.96 16.65 -12.24
CA THR A 71 11.96 17.74 -12.31
C THR A 71 12.45 18.24 -10.95
N ASP A 72 11.63 18.14 -9.92
CA ASP A 72 11.93 18.70 -8.59
C ASP A 72 12.53 17.67 -7.62
N VAL A 73 12.45 16.38 -7.93
CA VAL A 73 13.04 15.28 -7.15
C VAL A 73 13.70 14.27 -8.09
N THR A 74 14.58 13.44 -7.55
CA THR A 74 15.11 12.27 -8.27
C THR A 74 14.58 11.02 -7.61
N ILE A 75 13.74 10.22 -8.30
CA ILE A 75 13.23 8.96 -7.75
C ILE A 75 13.98 7.80 -8.39
N GLU A 76 14.77 7.08 -7.58
CA GLU A 76 15.51 5.89 -8.00
C GLU A 76 14.75 4.63 -7.60
N TYR A 77 14.24 3.91 -8.60
CA TYR A 77 13.54 2.65 -8.38
C TYR A 77 14.51 1.47 -8.33
N LYS A 78 14.43 0.70 -7.24
CA LYS A 78 15.13 -0.58 -7.06
C LYS A 78 14.15 -1.73 -7.31
N SER A 79 14.69 -2.91 -7.62
CA SER A 79 13.87 -4.11 -7.88
C SER A 79 13.23 -4.65 -6.61
N GLU A 80 13.95 -4.58 -5.49
CA GLU A 80 13.56 -5.17 -4.22
C GLU A 80 13.74 -4.19 -3.04
N ALA A 81 12.91 -4.33 -2.01
CA ALA A 81 13.01 -3.53 -0.80
C ALA A 81 14.35 -3.72 -0.05
N THR A 82 14.99 -4.88 -0.19
CA THR A 82 16.32 -5.17 0.36
C THR A 82 17.42 -4.32 -0.29
N GLU A 83 17.30 -4.00 -1.58
CA GLU A 83 18.23 -3.10 -2.28
C GLU A 83 18.05 -1.65 -1.81
N VAL A 84 16.81 -1.24 -1.53
CA VAL A 84 16.52 0.07 -0.93
C VAL A 84 17.13 0.16 0.47
N ALA A 85 16.97 -0.86 1.29
CA ALA A 85 17.55 -0.91 2.63
C ALA A 85 19.10 -0.86 2.59
N ALA A 86 19.73 -1.50 1.60
CA ALA A 86 21.17 -1.41 1.39
C ALA A 86 21.60 0.02 1.01
N ALA A 87 20.89 0.69 0.11
CA ALA A 87 21.16 2.07 -0.28
C ALA A 87 21.05 3.04 0.92
N LEU A 88 20.05 2.83 1.80
CA LEU A 88 19.90 3.59 3.05
C LEU A 88 21.07 3.38 4.02
N ALA A 89 21.71 2.20 4.00
CA ALA A 89 22.84 1.91 4.88
C ALA A 89 24.16 2.50 4.37
N GLU A 90 24.29 2.70 3.06
CA GLU A 90 25.53 3.13 2.41
C GLU A 90 25.62 4.66 2.22
N THR A 91 24.52 5.37 2.31
CA THR A 91 24.43 6.81 1.99
C THR A 91 24.00 7.60 3.22
N ASP A 92 24.81 8.57 3.63
CA ASP A 92 24.42 9.54 4.65
C ASP A 92 23.26 10.42 4.12
N ASP A 93 22.30 10.78 4.97
CA ASP A 93 21.10 11.55 4.62
C ASP A 93 20.23 10.90 3.52
N ALA A 94 20.28 9.57 3.41
CA ALA A 94 19.49 8.83 2.43
C ALA A 94 18.00 8.85 2.79
N ILE A 95 17.18 8.99 1.76
CA ILE A 95 15.72 9.04 1.86
C ILE A 95 15.13 7.91 1.01
N ALA A 96 14.15 7.19 1.54
CA ALA A 96 13.46 6.17 0.77
C ALA A 96 11.97 6.11 1.09
N VAL A 97 11.21 5.55 0.15
CA VAL A 97 9.84 5.09 0.37
C VAL A 97 9.83 3.58 0.48
N LEU A 98 9.41 3.08 1.62
CA LEU A 98 9.33 1.66 1.93
C LEU A 98 7.96 1.29 2.52
N PRO A 99 7.45 0.08 2.22
CA PRO A 99 6.28 -0.46 2.91
C PRO A 99 6.63 -1.11 4.25
N GLN A 100 5.67 -1.23 5.16
CA GLN A 100 5.75 -2.23 6.22
C GLN A 100 5.61 -3.64 5.60
N PRO A 101 6.26 -4.66 6.18
CA PRO A 101 7.12 -4.65 7.39
C PRO A 101 8.59 -4.27 7.13
N PHE A 102 8.97 -3.92 5.89
CA PHE A 102 10.35 -3.59 5.52
C PHE A 102 10.90 -2.38 6.25
N VAL A 103 10.07 -1.35 6.49
CA VAL A 103 10.43 -0.19 7.32
C VAL A 103 10.93 -0.64 8.69
N THR A 104 10.14 -1.44 9.40
CA THR A 104 10.51 -1.95 10.73
C THR A 104 11.78 -2.80 10.67
N THR A 105 11.92 -3.66 9.65
CA THR A 105 13.12 -4.48 9.45
C THR A 105 14.37 -3.60 9.27
N ALA A 106 14.28 -2.59 8.41
CA ALA A 106 15.39 -1.67 8.15
C ALA A 106 15.77 -0.86 9.41
N MET A 107 14.79 -0.34 10.14
CA MET A 107 15.01 0.41 11.38
C MET A 107 15.61 -0.45 12.51
N MET A 108 15.33 -1.75 12.55
CA MET A 108 15.96 -2.67 13.50
C MET A 108 17.41 -3.02 13.13
N GLN A 109 17.81 -2.80 11.89
CA GLN A 109 19.19 -3.02 11.42
C GLN A 109 20.02 -1.74 11.41
N ASN A 110 19.38 -0.58 11.36
CA ASN A 110 20.01 0.73 11.32
C ASN A 110 19.27 1.69 12.28
N ASP A 111 19.88 1.96 13.42
CA ASP A 111 19.34 2.80 14.49
C ASP A 111 19.30 4.31 14.14
N LYS A 112 19.98 4.71 13.06
CA LYS A 112 19.90 6.06 12.53
C LYS A 112 18.66 6.29 11.65
N LEU A 113 18.00 5.21 11.24
CA LEU A 113 16.85 5.30 10.36
C LEU A 113 15.59 5.64 11.15
N ARG A 114 14.84 6.63 10.68
CA ARG A 114 13.55 7.01 11.24
C ARG A 114 12.46 7.06 10.16
N ILE A 115 11.21 6.91 10.58
CA ILE A 115 10.07 7.29 9.75
C ILE A 115 9.97 8.82 9.80
N ALA A 116 10.06 9.45 8.62
CA ALA A 116 9.89 10.89 8.46
C ALA A 116 8.43 11.24 8.19
N LEU A 117 7.77 10.56 7.24
CA LEU A 117 6.37 10.79 6.86
C LEU A 117 5.64 9.46 6.67
N SER A 118 4.34 9.45 6.96
CA SER A 118 3.40 8.41 6.54
C SER A 118 2.71 8.89 5.26
N LEU A 119 2.81 8.16 4.15
CA LEU A 119 2.10 8.56 2.93
C LEU A 119 0.58 8.49 3.10
N THR A 120 0.07 7.68 4.04
CA THR A 120 -1.35 7.66 4.39
C THR A 120 -1.76 8.98 5.02
N ASP A 121 -1.00 9.45 6.02
CA ASP A 121 -1.31 10.72 6.70
C ASP A 121 -1.20 11.92 5.72
N GLU A 122 -0.21 11.89 4.82
CA GLU A 122 -0.05 12.94 3.82
C GLU A 122 -1.17 12.90 2.77
N TRP A 123 -1.65 11.70 2.40
CA TRP A 123 -2.81 11.54 1.52
C TRP A 123 -4.09 12.07 2.17
N ASP A 124 -4.32 11.75 3.43
CA ASP A 124 -5.52 12.16 4.18
C ASP A 124 -5.56 13.68 4.38
N LYS A 125 -4.41 14.34 4.52
CA LYS A 125 -4.32 15.82 4.59
C LYS A 125 -4.78 16.52 3.32
N LEU A 126 -4.77 15.85 2.17
CA LEU A 126 -5.23 16.44 0.91
C LEU A 126 -6.75 16.59 0.82
N ASP A 127 -7.50 15.94 1.72
CA ASP A 127 -8.98 16.02 1.82
C ASP A 127 -9.67 15.82 0.45
N ASN A 128 -9.14 14.87 -0.34
CA ASN A 128 -9.59 14.60 -1.70
C ASN A 128 -10.81 13.65 -1.77
N GLY A 129 -11.42 13.34 -0.62
CA GLY A 129 -12.58 12.43 -0.50
C GLY A 129 -12.25 10.96 -0.74
N SER A 130 -10.97 10.59 -0.80
CA SER A 130 -10.54 9.20 -1.01
C SER A 130 -9.63 8.71 0.11
N THR A 131 -9.39 7.40 0.13
CA THR A 131 -8.48 6.72 1.08
C THR A 131 -7.40 6.01 0.29
N LEU A 132 -6.15 6.06 0.77
CA LEU A 132 -5.05 5.31 0.14
C LEU A 132 -5.23 3.81 0.34
N VAL A 133 -5.52 3.08 -0.75
CA VAL A 133 -5.74 1.62 -0.77
C VAL A 133 -4.52 0.93 -1.36
N THR A 134 -3.94 -0.02 -0.61
CA THR A 134 -2.74 -0.75 -1.05
C THR A 134 -3.04 -2.19 -1.40
N GLY A 135 -3.81 -2.91 -0.58
CA GLY A 135 -4.10 -4.33 -0.75
C GLY A 135 -5.59 -4.62 -0.86
N VAL A 136 -5.93 -5.52 -1.77
CA VAL A 136 -7.30 -5.96 -2.01
C VAL A 136 -7.35 -7.45 -2.33
N THR A 137 -8.47 -8.10 -2.01
CA THR A 137 -8.76 -9.46 -2.43
C THR A 137 -9.60 -9.44 -3.71
N ILE A 138 -9.19 -10.19 -4.71
CA ILE A 138 -9.94 -10.36 -5.95
C ILE A 138 -10.30 -11.83 -6.17
N ILE A 139 -11.38 -12.06 -6.88
CA ILE A 139 -11.82 -13.41 -7.27
C ILE A 139 -12.12 -13.44 -8.77
N ARG A 140 -11.94 -14.58 -9.41
CA ARG A 140 -12.43 -14.81 -10.76
C ARG A 140 -13.97 -14.85 -10.76
N THR A 141 -14.57 -14.18 -11.72
CA THR A 141 -16.03 -14.08 -11.83
C THR A 141 -16.71 -15.45 -11.95
N ASP A 142 -16.15 -16.36 -12.76
CA ASP A 142 -16.66 -17.73 -12.91
C ASP A 142 -16.63 -18.53 -11.59
N VAL A 143 -15.57 -18.38 -10.78
CA VAL A 143 -15.48 -19.07 -9.49
C VAL A 143 -16.51 -18.54 -8.49
N LEU A 144 -16.76 -17.22 -8.47
CA LEU A 144 -17.79 -16.60 -7.65
C LEU A 144 -19.19 -17.11 -8.03
N GLU A 145 -19.51 -17.16 -9.34
CA GLU A 145 -20.80 -17.61 -9.85
C GLU A 145 -21.07 -19.09 -9.59
N GLU A 146 -20.03 -19.93 -9.73
CA GLU A 146 -20.16 -21.38 -9.49
C GLU A 146 -20.19 -21.75 -8.01
N ASN A 147 -19.61 -20.92 -7.12
CA ASN A 147 -19.41 -21.27 -5.71
C ASN A 147 -19.74 -20.12 -4.73
N PRO A 148 -20.88 -19.43 -4.84
CA PRO A 148 -21.17 -18.23 -4.03
C PRO A 148 -21.13 -18.53 -2.51
N ALA A 149 -21.70 -19.63 -2.06
CA ALA A 149 -21.68 -19.99 -0.63
C ALA A 149 -20.26 -20.26 -0.07
N ALA A 150 -19.34 -20.74 -0.92
CA ALA A 150 -17.95 -20.92 -0.51
C ALA A 150 -17.22 -19.57 -0.40
N VAL A 151 -17.57 -18.61 -1.26
CA VAL A 151 -17.02 -17.25 -1.20
C VAL A 151 -17.51 -16.50 0.02
N GLU A 152 -18.81 -16.58 0.35
CA GLU A 152 -19.36 -16.02 1.59
C GLU A 152 -18.64 -16.59 2.81
N LYS A 153 -18.49 -17.93 2.85
CA LYS A 153 -17.78 -18.59 3.94
C LYS A 153 -16.31 -18.15 4.04
N PHE A 154 -15.64 -17.98 2.90
CA PHE A 154 -14.28 -17.44 2.87
C PHE A 154 -14.23 -16.02 3.47
N LEU A 155 -15.15 -15.13 3.09
CA LEU A 155 -15.19 -13.76 3.61
C LEU A 155 -15.41 -13.73 5.12
N GLU A 156 -16.31 -14.58 5.65
CA GLU A 156 -16.53 -14.71 7.11
C GLU A 156 -15.25 -15.15 7.85
N GLU A 157 -14.58 -16.18 7.36
CA GLU A 157 -13.34 -16.70 7.97
C GLU A 157 -12.18 -15.71 7.84
N TYR A 158 -12.13 -14.98 6.72
CA TYR A 158 -11.11 -13.98 6.46
C TYR A 158 -11.28 -12.76 7.38
N GLU A 159 -12.51 -12.27 7.55
CA GLU A 159 -12.84 -11.23 8.52
C GLU A 159 -12.46 -11.65 9.94
N ALA A 160 -12.80 -12.87 10.34
CA ALA A 160 -12.43 -13.41 11.65
C ALA A 160 -10.90 -13.47 11.83
N SER A 161 -10.14 -13.86 10.79
CA SER A 161 -8.69 -13.90 10.81
C SER A 161 -8.08 -12.50 10.95
N ILE A 162 -8.62 -11.50 10.24
CA ILE A 162 -8.15 -10.12 10.34
C ILE A 162 -8.44 -9.53 11.73
N ASN A 163 -9.65 -9.74 12.25
CA ASN A 163 -10.03 -9.30 13.60
C ASN A 163 -9.16 -9.97 14.68
N TYR A 164 -8.78 -11.24 14.48
CA TYR A 164 -7.83 -11.91 15.36
C TYR A 164 -6.47 -11.22 15.38
N THR A 165 -6.02 -10.73 14.23
CA THR A 165 -4.73 -10.00 14.10
C THR A 165 -4.70 -8.73 14.95
N GLU A 166 -5.80 -8.00 15.03
CA GLU A 166 -5.90 -6.77 15.83
C GLU A 166 -5.89 -7.06 17.35
N THR A 167 -6.53 -8.14 17.75
CA THR A 167 -6.76 -8.44 19.18
C THR A 167 -5.70 -9.35 19.80
N ASN A 168 -4.90 -10.06 18.99
CA ASN A 168 -3.96 -11.08 19.44
C ASN A 168 -2.56 -10.89 18.80
N ALA A 169 -2.06 -9.65 18.76
CA ALA A 169 -0.84 -9.29 18.05
C ALA A 169 0.39 -10.16 18.40
N GLU A 170 0.55 -10.55 19.68
CA GLU A 170 1.66 -11.41 20.11
C GLU A 170 1.58 -12.82 19.50
N ASP A 171 0.39 -13.43 19.48
CA ASP A 171 0.21 -14.77 18.91
C ASP A 171 0.32 -14.73 17.38
N VAL A 172 -0.21 -13.69 16.76
CA VAL A 172 -0.07 -13.44 15.31
C VAL A 172 1.39 -13.24 14.93
N ALA A 173 2.17 -12.49 15.71
CA ALA A 173 3.60 -12.29 15.43
C ALA A 173 4.39 -13.62 15.47
N LYS A 174 4.03 -14.54 16.39
CA LYS A 174 4.60 -15.90 16.42
C LYS A 174 4.26 -16.70 15.16
N LEU A 175 2.98 -16.65 14.73
CA LEU A 175 2.55 -17.31 13.50
C LEU A 175 3.24 -16.74 12.27
N ILE A 176 3.35 -15.42 12.15
CA ILE A 176 4.08 -14.73 11.07
C ILE A 176 5.52 -15.21 10.99
N ALA A 177 6.21 -15.34 12.12
CA ALA A 177 7.57 -15.85 12.18
C ALA A 177 7.64 -17.36 11.88
N GLN A 178 6.69 -18.14 12.40
CA GLN A 178 6.59 -19.59 12.17
C GLN A 178 6.39 -19.92 10.67
N TYR A 179 5.59 -19.13 9.97
CA TYR A 179 5.34 -19.28 8.53
C TYR A 179 6.34 -18.52 7.66
N GLU A 180 7.41 -17.98 8.26
CA GLU A 180 8.50 -17.29 7.55
C GLU A 180 8.03 -16.09 6.71
N ILE A 181 6.88 -15.47 7.04
CA ILE A 181 6.37 -14.25 6.40
C ILE A 181 7.28 -13.08 6.75
N VAL A 182 7.67 -12.98 8.02
CA VAL A 182 8.72 -12.08 8.52
C VAL A 182 9.71 -12.92 9.31
N PRO A 183 11.04 -12.72 9.16
CA PRO A 183 12.05 -13.63 9.71
C PRO A 183 12.04 -13.79 11.23
N LYS A 184 11.52 -12.82 11.98
CA LYS A 184 11.59 -12.79 13.44
C LYS A 184 10.31 -12.22 14.07
N GLU A 185 9.82 -12.89 15.11
CA GLU A 185 8.66 -12.48 15.90
C GLU A 185 8.71 -11.01 16.38
N PRO A 186 9.84 -10.49 16.96
CA PRO A 186 9.90 -9.10 17.40
C PRO A 186 9.73 -8.08 16.26
N ILE A 187 10.18 -8.42 15.05
CA ILE A 187 9.98 -7.58 13.86
C ILE A 187 8.50 -7.56 13.50
N ALA A 188 7.87 -8.74 13.42
CA ALA A 188 6.46 -8.87 13.11
C ALA A 188 5.59 -8.10 14.11
N LEU A 189 5.83 -8.30 15.41
CA LEU A 189 5.08 -7.62 16.48
C LEU A 189 5.20 -6.09 16.39
N LYS A 190 6.40 -5.59 16.12
CA LYS A 190 6.63 -4.14 15.99
C LYS A 190 6.05 -3.56 14.70
N ALA A 191 6.01 -4.33 13.62
CA ALA A 191 5.51 -3.90 12.31
C ALA A 191 3.98 -3.91 12.21
N LEU A 192 3.30 -4.85 12.88
CA LEU A 192 1.86 -5.08 12.75
C LEU A 192 1.01 -3.81 12.82
N PRO A 193 1.19 -2.88 13.79
CA PRO A 193 0.37 -1.67 13.83
C PRO A 193 0.51 -0.78 12.59
N GLY A 194 1.70 -0.77 11.96
CA GLY A 194 1.97 0.00 10.75
C GLY A 194 1.62 -0.74 9.45
N CYS A 195 1.23 -2.02 9.51
CA CYS A 195 0.78 -2.78 8.34
C CYS A 195 -0.62 -2.41 7.88
N ASN A 196 -1.38 -1.66 8.68
CA ASN A 196 -2.68 -1.10 8.34
C ASN A 196 -3.65 -2.13 7.73
N ILE A 197 -3.71 -3.31 8.40
CA ILE A 197 -4.52 -4.45 7.98
C ILE A 197 -5.97 -4.18 8.39
N HIS A 198 -6.89 -4.31 7.43
CA HIS A 198 -8.32 -4.09 7.64
C HIS A 198 -9.14 -5.14 6.90
N PHE A 199 -10.44 -5.20 7.22
CA PHE A 199 -11.39 -5.94 6.41
C PHE A 199 -12.56 -5.01 6.09
N ILE A 200 -12.60 -4.53 4.85
CA ILE A 200 -13.63 -3.60 4.36
C ILE A 200 -14.28 -4.22 3.14
N LYS A 201 -15.57 -4.51 3.20
CA LYS A 201 -16.35 -5.13 2.12
C LYS A 201 -17.62 -4.35 1.79
N GLY A 202 -18.35 -4.79 0.79
CA GLY A 202 -19.65 -4.23 0.42
C GLY A 202 -19.56 -2.80 -0.11
N GLU A 203 -20.55 -1.98 0.20
CA GLU A 203 -20.62 -0.60 -0.30
C GLU A 203 -19.48 0.28 0.23
N GLU A 204 -19.01 0.08 1.44
CA GLU A 204 -17.84 0.83 1.97
C GLU A 204 -16.57 0.53 1.19
N MET A 205 -16.33 -0.74 0.85
CA MET A 205 -15.22 -1.15 -0.01
C MET A 205 -15.33 -0.47 -1.39
N LYS A 206 -16.52 -0.49 -2.00
CA LYS A 206 -16.78 0.15 -3.28
C LYS A 206 -16.50 1.65 -3.24
N GLU A 207 -17.00 2.35 -2.22
CA GLU A 207 -16.78 3.79 -2.06
C GLU A 207 -15.28 4.13 -1.95
N LYS A 208 -14.55 3.46 -1.05
CA LYS A 208 -13.11 3.70 -0.86
C LYS A 208 -12.28 3.32 -2.09
N ALA A 209 -12.55 2.17 -2.69
CA ALA A 209 -11.79 1.70 -3.85
C ALA A 209 -12.06 2.56 -5.08
N SER A 210 -13.33 2.91 -5.36
CA SER A 210 -13.67 3.78 -6.50
C SER A 210 -13.11 5.20 -6.34
N GLY A 211 -13.19 5.76 -5.14
CA GLY A 211 -12.59 7.06 -4.84
C GLY A 211 -11.08 7.07 -5.07
N TYR A 212 -10.37 6.05 -4.58
CA TYR A 212 -8.94 5.89 -4.83
C TYR A 212 -8.61 5.74 -6.32
N LEU A 213 -9.34 4.89 -7.03
CA LEU A 213 -9.14 4.69 -8.48
C LEU A 213 -9.45 5.95 -9.28
N GLN A 214 -10.43 6.76 -8.86
CA GLN A 214 -10.74 8.04 -9.51
C GLN A 214 -9.56 9.02 -9.39
N VAL A 215 -8.98 9.17 -8.20
CA VAL A 215 -7.81 10.02 -8.00
C VAL A 215 -6.64 9.60 -8.88
N LEU A 216 -6.38 8.29 -8.96
CA LEU A 216 -5.33 7.76 -9.83
C LEU A 216 -5.63 7.99 -11.32
N PHE A 217 -6.88 7.79 -11.73
CA PHE A 217 -7.32 8.01 -13.12
C PHE A 217 -7.16 9.46 -13.54
N ASP A 218 -7.54 10.41 -12.68
CA ASP A 218 -7.43 11.84 -12.95
C ASP A 218 -5.97 12.29 -13.06
N ALA A 219 -5.08 11.68 -12.28
CA ALA A 219 -3.65 11.93 -12.34
C ALA A 219 -2.97 11.28 -13.57
N ASP A 220 -3.29 10.02 -13.85
CA ASP A 220 -2.83 9.25 -15.02
C ASP A 220 -3.80 8.10 -15.32
N PRO A 221 -4.62 8.18 -16.38
CA PRO A 221 -5.55 7.10 -16.75
C PRO A 221 -4.89 5.73 -16.95
N LYS A 222 -3.61 5.68 -17.35
CA LYS A 222 -2.89 4.42 -17.53
C LYS A 222 -2.67 3.67 -16.22
N SER A 223 -2.62 4.38 -15.09
CA SER A 223 -2.44 3.79 -13.75
C SER A 223 -3.52 2.78 -13.39
N VAL A 224 -4.73 2.94 -13.93
CA VAL A 224 -5.89 2.06 -13.70
C VAL A 224 -6.27 1.20 -14.90
N GLY A 225 -5.45 1.22 -15.96
CA GLY A 225 -5.69 0.43 -17.19
C GLY A 225 -6.43 1.18 -18.29
N GLY A 226 -6.48 2.50 -18.25
CA GLY A 226 -7.03 3.38 -19.29
C GLY A 226 -8.49 3.76 -19.11
N THR A 227 -9.26 2.99 -18.35
CA THR A 227 -10.66 3.27 -17.99
C THR A 227 -10.93 2.86 -16.54
N LEU A 228 -11.83 3.58 -15.88
CA LEU A 228 -12.31 3.16 -14.56
C LEU A 228 -13.19 1.92 -14.70
N PRO A 229 -13.11 0.97 -13.75
CA PRO A 229 -14.04 -0.15 -13.70
C PRO A 229 -15.48 0.33 -13.51
N ASP A 230 -16.43 -0.40 -14.05
CA ASP A 230 -17.86 -0.21 -13.79
C ASP A 230 -18.28 -0.86 -12.45
N ASP A 231 -19.58 -0.73 -12.13
CA ASP A 231 -20.15 -1.28 -10.89
C ASP A 231 -20.02 -2.80 -10.77
N ALA A 232 -19.92 -3.51 -11.88
CA ALA A 232 -19.79 -4.97 -11.89
C ALA A 232 -18.42 -5.45 -11.36
N PHE A 233 -17.44 -4.57 -11.26
CA PHE A 233 -16.15 -4.87 -10.66
C PHE A 233 -16.26 -5.13 -9.16
N TYR A 234 -17.16 -4.46 -8.44
CA TYR A 234 -17.28 -4.50 -7.00
C TYR A 234 -18.29 -5.55 -6.55
N TYR A 235 -17.89 -6.46 -5.67
CA TYR A 235 -18.80 -7.39 -5.00
C TYR A 235 -19.37 -6.74 -3.75
N THR A 236 -20.65 -6.38 -3.78
CA THR A 236 -21.32 -5.63 -2.70
C THR A 236 -22.42 -6.43 -1.97
N GLU A 237 -22.52 -7.73 -2.26
CA GLU A 237 -23.50 -8.65 -1.61
C GLU A 237 -23.04 -9.12 -0.23
#